data_e2d603c31432f20dbcbd99420dd378b8
#
_entry.id   e2d603c31432f20dbcbd99420dd378b8
#
_cell.length_a   1.000
_cell.length_b   1.000
_cell.length_c   1.000
_cell.angle_alpha   90.00
_cell.angle_beta   90.00
_cell.angle_gamma   90.00
#
_symmetry.space_group_name_H-M   'P 1'
#
loop_
_entity.id
_entity.type
_entity.pdbx_description
1 polymer ?
#
loop_
_entity_poly.entity_id
_entity_poly.type
_entity_poly.pdbx_seq_one_letter_code
_entity_poly.pdbx_strand_id
1 'polypeptide(L)'
;MNGYGEFICKEGKKYYGFFKNDKKYGFGICYWPKDKFFIGFFKEGKQNDIGKYINGNNIKYRKWKNGKKENKNLNEEELFNNFNHIEKRFTKFFKWDIKKLKEYMEIE
;
A
#
# COMPACT_ATOMS: atom_id res chain seq x y z
N MET A 1 9.01 -15.13 8.36
CA MET A 1 7.78 -14.58 8.96
C MET A 1 6.63 -14.73 7.98
N ASN A 2 5.56 -15.30 8.42
CA ASN A 2 4.33 -15.41 7.64
C ASN A 2 3.19 -14.79 8.44
N GLY A 3 2.32 -14.03 7.77
CA GLY A 3 1.18 -13.39 8.39
C GLY A 3 1.30 -11.87 8.42
N TYR A 4 0.40 -11.22 9.14
CA TYR A 4 0.38 -9.77 9.24
C TYR A 4 1.38 -9.28 10.25
N GLY A 5 2.03 -8.18 9.93
CA GLY A 5 3.00 -7.59 10.82
C GLY A 5 3.42 -6.20 10.40
N GLU A 6 4.21 -5.58 11.27
CA GLU A 6 4.79 -4.26 11.06
C GLU A 6 6.29 -4.42 10.92
N PHE A 7 6.86 -3.73 9.95
CA PHE A 7 8.29 -3.73 9.74
C PHE A 7 8.77 -2.29 9.62
N ILE A 8 9.72 -1.92 10.48
CA ILE A 8 10.32 -0.60 10.47
C ILE A 8 11.60 -0.67 9.67
N CYS A 9 11.63 0.03 8.54
CA CYS A 9 12.79 0.10 7.67
C CYS A 9 13.71 1.25 8.09
N LYS A 10 14.84 1.38 7.42
CA LYS A 10 15.74 2.51 7.63
C LYS A 10 15.09 3.83 7.21
N GLU A 11 15.56 4.93 7.79
CA GLU A 11 15.17 6.30 7.39
C GLU A 11 13.69 6.63 7.60
N GLY A 12 13.06 5.99 8.60
CA GLY A 12 11.68 6.28 8.93
C GLY A 12 10.64 5.62 8.04
N LYS A 13 11.06 4.76 7.12
CA LYS A 13 10.14 3.96 6.33
C LYS A 13 9.50 2.88 7.19
N LYS A 14 8.21 2.65 6.99
CA LYS A 14 7.47 1.59 7.69
C LYS A 14 6.61 0.82 6.72
N TYR A 15 6.42 -0.46 6.99
CA TYR A 15 5.50 -1.30 6.25
C TYR A 15 4.57 -1.99 7.24
N TYR A 16 3.29 -1.97 6.94
CA TYR A 16 2.28 -2.72 7.67
C TYR A 16 1.47 -3.53 6.67
N GLY A 17 1.45 -4.84 6.84
CA GLY A 17 0.72 -5.71 5.93
C GLY A 17 1.10 -7.15 6.08
N PHE A 18 0.85 -7.92 5.05
CA PHE A 18 1.07 -9.35 5.05
C PHE A 18 2.49 -9.69 4.59
N PHE A 19 3.08 -10.68 5.24
CA PHE A 19 4.38 -11.24 4.89
C PHE A 19 4.24 -12.71 4.52
N LYS A 20 5.01 -13.14 3.55
CA LYS A 20 5.14 -14.52 3.16
C LYS A 20 6.61 -14.80 2.88
N ASN A 21 7.20 -15.79 3.57
CA ASN A 21 8.62 -16.11 3.46
C ASN A 21 9.49 -14.87 3.67
N ASP A 22 9.18 -14.11 4.72
CA ASP A 22 9.90 -12.89 5.13
C ASP A 22 9.88 -11.76 4.11
N LYS A 23 8.99 -11.83 3.13
CA LYS A 23 8.83 -10.78 2.11
C LYS A 23 7.42 -10.22 2.13
N LYS A 24 7.30 -8.94 1.77
CA LYS A 24 5.99 -8.30 1.60
C LYS A 24 5.18 -9.07 0.57
N TYR A 25 3.94 -9.37 0.89
CA TYR A 25 3.09 -10.17 0.03
C TYR A 25 1.63 -9.77 0.24
N GLY A 26 0.85 -9.67 -0.84
CA GLY A 26 -0.55 -9.33 -0.75
C GLY A 26 -0.77 -7.87 -0.41
N PHE A 27 -1.87 -7.57 0.24
CA PHE A 27 -2.27 -6.20 0.56
C PHE A 27 -1.44 -5.64 1.71
N GLY A 28 -0.91 -4.43 1.52
CA GLY A 28 -0.10 -3.80 2.53
C GLY A 28 0.02 -2.30 2.33
N ILE A 29 0.61 -1.65 3.32
CA ILE A 29 0.78 -0.20 3.33
C ILE A 29 2.23 0.12 3.62
N CYS A 30 2.84 0.92 2.73
CA CYS A 30 4.14 1.51 2.96
C CYS A 30 3.98 2.96 3.35
N TYR A 31 4.70 3.37 4.37
CA TYR A 31 4.75 4.75 4.82
C TYR A 31 6.17 5.28 4.64
N TRP A 32 6.28 6.46 4.05
CA TRP A 32 7.52 7.22 4.01
C TRP A 32 7.32 8.53 4.76
N PRO A 33 8.38 9.11 5.33
CA PRO A 33 8.27 10.43 5.96
C PRO A 33 7.70 11.49 5.02
N LYS A 34 7.13 12.56 5.57
CA LYS A 34 6.51 13.67 4.82
C LYS A 34 5.19 13.29 4.16
N ASP A 35 4.39 12.50 4.87
CA ASP A 35 3.01 12.15 4.47
C ASP A 35 2.93 11.46 3.11
N LYS A 36 3.85 10.55 2.86
CA LYS A 36 3.80 9.71 1.67
C LYS A 36 3.39 8.30 2.04
N PHE A 37 2.39 7.77 1.35
CA PHE A 37 1.88 6.42 1.56
C PHE A 37 1.73 5.69 0.24
N PHE A 38 1.94 4.41 0.26
CA PHE A 38 1.51 3.52 -0.80
C PHE A 38 0.63 2.43 -0.18
N ILE A 39 -0.59 2.30 -0.69
CA ILE A 39 -1.54 1.28 -0.25
C ILE A 39 -1.85 0.40 -1.45
N GLY A 40 -1.52 -0.88 -1.36
CA GLY A 40 -1.74 -1.74 -2.51
C GLY A 40 -1.20 -3.13 -2.31
N PHE A 41 -0.88 -3.78 -3.41
CA PHE A 41 -0.48 -5.18 -3.42
C PHE A 41 1.02 -5.32 -3.63
N PHE A 42 1.56 -6.37 -3.01
CA PHE A 42 2.97 -6.73 -3.10
C PHE A 42 3.11 -8.19 -3.48
N LYS A 43 4.19 -8.52 -4.14
CA LYS A 43 4.58 -9.89 -4.43
C LYS A 43 6.09 -9.99 -4.32
N GLU A 44 6.54 -10.90 -3.46
CA GLU A 44 7.98 -11.10 -3.23
C GLU A 44 8.74 -9.82 -2.92
N GLY A 45 8.15 -8.97 -2.09
CA GLY A 45 8.76 -7.72 -1.64
C GLY A 45 8.58 -6.54 -2.58
N LYS A 46 8.01 -6.75 -3.76
CA LYS A 46 7.85 -5.70 -4.77
C LYS A 46 6.40 -5.33 -4.98
N GLN A 47 6.16 -4.07 -5.34
CA GLN A 47 4.83 -3.63 -5.73
C GLN A 47 4.35 -4.45 -6.94
N ASN A 48 3.10 -4.89 -6.88
CA ASN A 48 2.51 -5.69 -7.94
C ASN A 48 1.02 -5.45 -7.97
N ASP A 49 0.43 -5.39 -9.19
CA ASP A 49 -0.98 -5.10 -9.40
C ASP A 49 -1.33 -3.65 -9.03
N ILE A 50 -2.58 -3.38 -8.70
CA ILE A 50 -3.10 -2.04 -8.51
C ILE A 50 -2.70 -1.47 -7.15
N GLY A 51 -2.42 -0.17 -7.11
CA GLY A 51 -2.08 0.52 -5.88
C GLY A 51 -2.49 1.99 -5.89
N LYS A 52 -2.58 2.53 -4.68
CA LYS A 52 -2.95 3.92 -4.42
C LYS A 52 -1.75 4.61 -3.78
N TYR A 53 -1.25 5.66 -4.43
CA TYR A 53 -0.14 6.44 -3.91
C TYR A 53 -0.65 7.78 -3.40
N ILE A 54 -0.34 8.09 -2.16
CA ILE A 54 -0.76 9.33 -1.51
C ILE A 54 0.49 10.15 -1.18
N ASN A 55 0.51 11.38 -1.66
CA ASN A 55 1.59 12.33 -1.37
C ASN A 55 0.93 13.65 -0.93
N GLY A 56 0.85 13.86 0.39
CA GLY A 56 0.10 14.98 0.94
C GLY A 56 -1.37 14.91 0.54
N ASN A 57 -1.83 15.88 -0.24
CA ASN A 57 -3.21 15.92 -0.71
C ASN A 57 -3.40 15.30 -2.10
N ASN A 58 -2.31 14.85 -2.72
CA ASN A 58 -2.37 14.26 -4.05
C ASN A 58 -2.54 12.75 -3.94
N ILE A 59 -3.52 12.21 -4.64
CA ILE A 59 -3.80 10.79 -4.66
C ILE A 59 -3.75 10.32 -6.11
N LYS A 60 -2.96 9.28 -6.36
CA LYS A 60 -2.82 8.69 -7.69
C LYS A 60 -3.01 7.18 -7.63
N TYR A 61 -3.71 6.64 -8.62
CA TYR A 61 -3.91 5.21 -8.76
C TYR A 61 -3.08 4.71 -9.94
N ARG A 62 -2.32 3.66 -9.70
CA ARG A 62 -1.41 3.11 -10.71
C ARG A 62 -1.40 1.61 -10.66
N LYS A 63 -0.93 0.99 -11.71
CA LYS A 63 -0.77 -0.46 -11.79
C LYS A 63 0.72 -0.79 -11.91
N TRP A 64 1.12 -1.87 -11.25
CA TRP A 64 2.53 -2.25 -11.13
C TRP A 64 2.72 -3.69 -11.58
N LYS A 65 3.90 -3.99 -12.05
CA LYS A 65 4.29 -5.36 -12.38
C LYS A 65 5.75 -5.55 -11.96
N ASN A 66 5.98 -6.45 -11.01
CA ASN A 66 7.31 -6.76 -10.49
C ASN A 66 8.10 -5.51 -10.08
N GLY A 67 7.44 -4.58 -9.38
CA GLY A 67 8.08 -3.37 -8.88
C GLY A 67 8.17 -2.23 -9.88
N LYS A 68 7.75 -2.45 -11.12
CA LYS A 68 7.77 -1.43 -12.16
C LYS A 68 6.36 -0.91 -12.43
N LYS A 69 6.23 0.40 -12.50
CA LYS A 69 4.96 1.04 -12.84
C LYS A 69 4.63 0.80 -14.31
N GLU A 70 3.43 0.33 -14.60
CA GLU A 70 2.98 0.17 -15.98
C GLU A 70 2.65 1.53 -16.58
N ASN A 71 3.19 1.80 -17.78
CA ASN A 71 3.01 3.05 -18.50
C ASN A 71 2.05 2.93 -19.69
N LYS A 72 1.24 1.89 -19.71
CA LYS A 72 0.21 1.75 -20.75
C LYS A 72 -0.90 2.75 -20.50
N ASN A 73 -1.70 3.02 -21.53
CA ASN A 73 -2.86 3.91 -21.43
C ASN A 73 -3.89 3.34 -20.46
N LEU A 74 -3.63 3.54 -19.18
CA LEU A 74 -4.52 3.11 -18.12
C LEU A 74 -5.51 4.22 -17.82
N ASN A 75 -6.79 3.87 -17.77
CA ASN A 75 -7.82 4.79 -17.36
C ASN A 75 -7.76 4.94 -15.84
N GLU A 76 -7.37 6.12 -15.37
CA GLU A 76 -7.21 6.38 -13.94
C GLU A 76 -8.52 6.24 -13.17
N GLU A 77 -9.64 6.61 -13.80
CA GLU A 77 -10.97 6.44 -13.18
C GLU A 77 -11.31 4.96 -12.99
N GLU A 78 -10.99 4.13 -13.96
CA GLU A 78 -11.18 2.69 -13.86
C GLU A 78 -10.32 2.09 -12.75
N LEU A 79 -9.06 2.51 -12.65
CA LEU A 79 -8.17 2.08 -11.59
C LEU A 79 -8.69 2.50 -10.22
N PHE A 80 -9.19 3.73 -10.11
CA PHE A 80 -9.80 4.25 -8.89
C PHE A 80 -10.98 3.38 -8.44
N ASN A 81 -11.89 3.07 -9.36
CA ASN A 81 -13.06 2.27 -9.05
C ASN A 81 -12.69 0.86 -8.62
N ASN A 82 -11.77 0.23 -9.33
CA ASN A 82 -11.29 -1.11 -9.02
C ASN A 82 -10.60 -1.15 -7.66
N PHE A 83 -9.73 -0.20 -7.39
CA PHE A 83 -9.00 -0.16 -6.13
C PHE A 83 -9.94 0.13 -4.96
N ASN A 84 -10.88 1.05 -5.12
CA ASN A 84 -11.86 1.35 -4.08
C ASN A 84 -12.65 0.11 -3.68
N HIS A 85 -13.05 -0.68 -4.66
CA HIS A 85 -13.79 -1.91 -4.41
C HIS A 85 -12.94 -2.91 -3.59
N ILE A 86 -11.69 -3.05 -3.95
CA ILE A 86 -10.75 -3.92 -3.24
C ILE A 86 -10.45 -3.38 -1.84
N GLU A 87 -10.16 -2.09 -1.73
CA GLU A 87 -9.84 -1.46 -0.45
C GLU A 87 -10.97 -1.61 0.57
N LYS A 88 -12.21 -1.49 0.13
CA LYS A 88 -13.38 -1.68 1.01
C LYS A 88 -13.42 -3.08 1.61
N ARG A 89 -13.02 -4.09 0.84
CA ARG A 89 -12.96 -5.46 1.33
C ARG A 89 -11.92 -5.60 2.43
N PHE A 90 -10.75 -5.01 2.25
CA PHE A 90 -9.67 -5.10 3.22
C PHE A 90 -9.91 -4.22 4.44
N THR A 91 -10.44 -3.02 4.28
CA THR A 91 -10.75 -2.14 5.41
C THR A 91 -11.84 -2.75 6.31
N LYS A 92 -12.78 -3.47 5.72
CA LYS A 92 -13.79 -4.18 6.49
C LYS A 92 -13.17 -5.28 7.35
N PHE A 93 -12.15 -5.97 6.82
CA PHE A 93 -11.44 -7.03 7.54
C PHE A 93 -10.51 -6.50 8.62
N PHE A 94 -9.77 -5.44 8.32
CA PHE A 94 -8.69 -4.97 9.18
C PHE A 94 -9.03 -3.66 9.90
N LYS A 95 -10.22 -3.12 9.66
CA LYS A 95 -10.67 -1.85 10.23
C LYS A 95 -9.68 -0.72 9.95
N TRP A 96 -9.10 -0.74 8.78
CA TRP A 96 -8.12 0.26 8.40
C TRP A 96 -8.81 1.54 7.93
N ASP A 97 -8.47 2.61 8.61
CA ASP A 97 -8.78 3.97 8.21
C ASP A 97 -7.44 4.64 7.96
N ILE A 98 -7.29 5.33 6.85
CA ILE A 98 -6.04 6.02 6.51
C ILE A 98 -5.63 6.97 7.62
N LYS A 99 -6.58 7.65 8.23
CA LYS A 99 -6.31 8.55 9.33
C LYS A 99 -5.73 7.81 10.54
N LYS A 100 -6.31 6.67 10.89
CA LYS A 100 -5.80 5.85 11.98
C LYS A 100 -4.44 5.26 11.67
N LEU A 101 -4.23 4.86 10.42
CA LEU A 101 -2.94 4.34 9.99
C LEU A 101 -1.86 5.40 10.05
N LYS A 102 -2.19 6.61 9.63
CA LYS A 102 -1.28 7.73 9.72
C LYS A 102 -0.88 8.00 11.16
N GLU A 103 -1.86 8.05 12.06
CA GLU A 103 -1.60 8.22 13.49
C GLU A 103 -0.74 7.09 14.04
N TYR A 104 -1.06 5.85 13.69
CA TYR A 104 -0.33 4.67 14.13
C TYR A 104 1.13 4.71 13.67
N MET A 105 1.36 5.09 12.42
CA MET A 105 2.71 5.13 11.88
C MET A 105 3.54 6.34 12.34
N GLU A 106 2.90 7.40 12.77
CA GLU A 106 3.58 8.59 13.28
C GLU A 106 3.92 8.53 14.77
N ILE A 107 3.25 7.67 15.52
CA ILE A 107 3.43 7.57 16.96
C ILE A 107 4.82 7.06 17.36
N GLU A 108 5.49 6.41 16.46
CA GLU A 108 6.85 5.99 16.67
C GLU A 108 7.84 7.02 16.13
#